data_8e2cd21796e5e3fb556918bd4201dbd3
#
_entry.id   8e2cd21796e5e3fb556918bd4201dbd3
#
_cell.length_a   1.000
_cell.length_b   1.000
_cell.length_c   1.000
_cell.angle_alpha   90.00
_cell.angle_beta   90.00
_cell.angle_gamma   90.00
#
_symmetry.space_group_name_H-M   'P 1'
#
loop_
_entity.id
_entity.type
_entity.pdbx_description
1 polymer ?
#
loop_
_entity_poly.entity_id
_entity_poly.type
_entity_poly.pdbx_seq_one_letter_code
_entity_poly.pdbx_strand_id
1 'polypeptide(L)'
;FILNLTSRRYGAALALTAALLAWLFIGGAVAWGLREGLIADFERQIAPYALAASFVGAMALGQLVNILFFDWLRGIPWWKAPFLAAFLGGTAFAVAFNTRPALVWDAQLGGRLLVEAAIQFSWALAPLLPPYLLRRTVLPLPGFGGA
;
A
#
# COMPACT_ATOMS: atom_id res chain seq x y z
N PHE A 1 4.41 -5.13 4.42
CA PHE A 1 5.44 -5.92 5.08
C PHE A 1 5.98 -7.03 4.16
N ILE A 2 5.14 -8.01 3.72
CA ILE A 2 5.57 -9.12 2.85
C ILE A 2 6.25 -8.59 1.57
N LEU A 3 5.68 -7.58 0.91
CA LEU A 3 6.25 -6.98 -0.29
C LEU A 3 7.64 -6.36 -0.05
N ASN A 4 7.86 -5.76 1.13
CA ASN A 4 9.17 -5.21 1.50
C ASN A 4 10.20 -6.32 1.72
N LEU A 5 9.82 -7.45 2.33
CA LEU A 5 10.69 -8.62 2.43
C LEU A 5 10.97 -9.26 1.07
N THR A 6 9.95 -9.34 0.21
CA THR A 6 10.10 -9.83 -1.17
C THR A 6 11.05 -8.92 -1.95
N SER A 7 10.86 -7.61 -1.87
CA SER A 7 11.75 -6.64 -2.51
C SER A 7 13.18 -6.73 -1.96
N ARG A 8 13.34 -6.93 -0.66
CA ARG A 8 14.65 -7.12 -0.03
C ARG A 8 15.38 -8.35 -0.56
N ARG A 9 14.67 -9.48 -0.68
CA ARG A 9 15.29 -10.78 -1.05
C ARG A 9 15.44 -10.98 -2.55
N TYR A 10 14.46 -10.52 -3.33
CA TYR A 10 14.32 -10.86 -4.75
C TYR A 10 14.30 -9.65 -5.68
N GLY A 11 14.32 -8.45 -5.12
CA GLY A 11 14.26 -7.19 -5.88
C GLY A 11 12.84 -6.66 -6.07
N ALA A 12 12.79 -5.37 -6.47
CA ALA A 12 11.53 -4.65 -6.63
C ALA A 12 10.67 -5.21 -7.77
N ALA A 13 11.27 -5.70 -8.85
CA ALA A 13 10.52 -6.23 -10.00
C ALA A 13 9.62 -7.40 -9.59
N LEU A 14 10.13 -8.37 -8.82
CA LEU A 14 9.32 -9.49 -8.35
C LEU A 14 8.24 -9.03 -7.36
N ALA A 15 8.56 -8.10 -6.46
CA ALA A 15 7.60 -7.55 -5.53
C ALA A 15 6.45 -6.81 -6.25
N LEU A 16 6.77 -6.03 -7.30
CA LEU A 16 5.78 -5.35 -8.14
C LEU A 16 4.89 -6.35 -8.88
N THR A 17 5.48 -7.35 -9.51
CA THR A 17 4.73 -8.40 -10.22
C THR A 17 3.78 -9.13 -9.27
N ALA A 18 4.25 -9.53 -8.08
CA ALA A 18 3.42 -10.18 -7.08
C ALA A 18 2.27 -9.28 -6.60
N ALA A 19 2.53 -7.98 -6.38
CA ALA A 19 1.51 -7.02 -5.99
C ALA A 19 0.45 -6.84 -7.09
N LEU A 20 0.86 -6.68 -8.34
CA LEU A 20 -0.06 -6.53 -9.48
C LEU A 20 -0.94 -7.76 -9.67
N LEU A 21 -0.37 -8.96 -9.63
CA LEU A 21 -1.13 -10.21 -9.74
C LEU A 21 -2.13 -10.36 -8.58
N ALA A 22 -1.71 -10.05 -7.34
CA ALA A 22 -2.60 -10.07 -6.19
C ALA A 22 -3.77 -9.11 -6.35
N TRP A 23 -3.53 -7.89 -6.85
CA TRP A 23 -4.59 -6.90 -7.05
C TRP A 23 -5.52 -7.22 -8.22
N LEU A 24 -5.01 -7.81 -9.30
CA LEU A 24 -5.85 -8.33 -10.37
C LEU A 24 -6.78 -9.44 -9.86
N PHE A 25 -6.25 -10.36 -9.04
CA PHE A 25 -7.05 -11.43 -8.44
C PHE A 25 -8.10 -10.87 -7.47
N ILE A 26 -7.69 -9.99 -6.53
CA ILE A 26 -8.60 -9.38 -5.55
C ILE A 26 -9.67 -8.53 -6.26
N GLY A 27 -9.26 -7.71 -7.22
CA GLY A 27 -10.19 -6.88 -8.01
C GLY A 27 -11.21 -7.72 -8.78
N GLY A 28 -10.77 -8.81 -9.40
CA GLY A 28 -11.65 -9.77 -10.05
C GLY A 28 -12.62 -10.46 -9.10
N ALA A 29 -12.14 -10.90 -7.94
CA ALA A 29 -12.96 -11.54 -6.92
C ALA A 29 -14.01 -10.56 -6.33
N VAL A 30 -13.63 -9.31 -6.07
CA VAL A 30 -14.55 -8.27 -5.60
C VAL A 30 -15.59 -7.95 -6.67
N ALA A 31 -15.19 -7.76 -7.92
CA ALA A 31 -16.11 -7.49 -9.02
C ALA A 31 -17.12 -8.65 -9.23
N TRP A 32 -16.63 -9.89 -9.15
CA TRP A 32 -17.49 -11.07 -9.21
C TRP A 32 -18.45 -11.14 -8.02
N GLY A 33 -17.97 -10.95 -6.79
CA GLY A 33 -18.78 -10.96 -5.58
C GLY A 33 -19.87 -9.87 -5.56
N LEU A 34 -19.59 -8.68 -6.12
CA LEU A 34 -20.58 -7.61 -6.30
C LEU A 34 -21.63 -8.02 -7.33
N ARG A 35 -21.21 -8.63 -8.46
CA ARG A 35 -22.12 -9.09 -9.50
C ARG A 35 -23.09 -10.15 -9.00
N GLU A 36 -22.60 -11.11 -8.23
CA GLU A 36 -23.41 -12.21 -7.68
C GLU A 36 -24.18 -11.82 -6.40
N GLY A 37 -24.06 -10.56 -5.94
CA GLY A 37 -24.74 -10.09 -4.73
C GLY A 37 -24.19 -10.69 -3.42
N LEU A 38 -22.99 -11.28 -3.46
CA LEU A 38 -22.33 -11.85 -2.28
C LEU A 38 -21.71 -10.79 -1.38
N ILE A 39 -21.46 -9.61 -1.92
CA ILE A 39 -20.91 -8.46 -1.20
C ILE A 39 -22.04 -7.42 -1.08
N ALA A 40 -22.37 -7.05 0.17
CA ALA A 40 -23.38 -6.03 0.41
C ALA A 40 -22.92 -4.66 -0.08
N ASP A 41 -23.85 -3.91 -0.66
CA ASP A 41 -23.64 -2.53 -1.08
C ASP A 41 -23.73 -1.61 0.14
N PHE A 42 -22.59 -1.16 0.66
CA PHE A 42 -22.52 -0.33 1.86
C PHE A 42 -22.73 1.17 1.60
N GLU A 43 -22.53 1.63 0.37
CA GLU A 43 -22.67 3.04 0.01
C GLU A 43 -23.69 3.20 -1.13
N ARG A 44 -24.92 3.55 -0.78
CA ARG A 44 -26.01 3.78 -1.74
C ARG A 44 -25.78 4.93 -2.73
N GLN A 45 -24.80 5.81 -2.44
CA GLN A 45 -24.53 7.00 -3.26
C GLN A 45 -23.47 6.78 -4.34
N ILE A 46 -22.69 5.71 -4.24
CA ILE A 46 -21.62 5.42 -5.20
C ILE A 46 -21.88 4.04 -5.79
N ALA A 47 -21.83 3.94 -7.12
CA ALA A 47 -21.94 2.64 -7.78
C ALA A 47 -20.90 1.67 -7.20
N PRO A 48 -21.29 0.45 -6.78
CA PRO A 48 -20.41 -0.52 -6.11
C PRO A 48 -19.10 -0.78 -6.85
N TYR A 49 -19.18 -0.87 -8.18
CA TYR A 49 -17.99 -1.06 -9.04
C TYR A 49 -17.04 0.13 -9.02
N ALA A 50 -17.56 1.38 -8.95
CA ALA A 50 -16.73 2.57 -8.90
C ALA A 50 -15.99 2.67 -7.57
N LEU A 51 -16.66 2.32 -6.46
CA LEU A 51 -16.04 2.27 -5.14
C LEU A 51 -14.95 1.19 -5.09
N ALA A 52 -15.26 -0.02 -5.55
CA ALA A 52 -14.30 -1.13 -5.60
C ALA A 52 -13.09 -0.79 -6.46
N ALA A 53 -13.31 -0.22 -7.65
CA ALA A 53 -12.24 0.19 -8.56
C ALA A 53 -11.36 1.31 -7.94
N SER A 54 -11.98 2.30 -7.28
CA SER A 54 -11.27 3.36 -6.58
C SER A 54 -10.41 2.83 -5.44
N PHE A 55 -10.95 1.89 -4.65
CA PHE A 55 -10.21 1.24 -3.56
C PHE A 55 -9.03 0.43 -4.09
N VAL A 56 -9.27 -0.45 -5.07
CA VAL A 56 -8.23 -1.29 -5.68
C VAL A 56 -7.14 -0.42 -6.33
N GLY A 57 -7.54 0.62 -7.07
CA GLY A 57 -6.60 1.54 -7.72
C GLY A 57 -5.75 2.33 -6.70
N ALA A 58 -6.38 2.85 -5.65
CA ALA A 58 -5.67 3.56 -4.58
C ALA A 58 -4.70 2.65 -3.83
N MET A 59 -5.11 1.42 -3.52
CA MET A 59 -4.26 0.43 -2.87
C MET A 59 -3.10 -0.01 -3.75
N ALA A 60 -3.34 -0.21 -5.03
CA ALA A 60 -2.28 -0.54 -5.99
C ALA A 60 -1.25 0.60 -6.08
N LEU A 61 -1.72 1.85 -6.14
CA LEU A 61 -0.84 3.03 -6.11
C LEU A 61 -0.01 3.09 -4.82
N GLY A 62 -0.66 2.92 -3.67
CA GLY A 62 0.03 2.90 -2.37
C GLY A 62 1.10 1.82 -2.28
N GLN A 63 0.82 0.62 -2.79
CA GLN A 63 1.80 -0.46 -2.81
C GLN A 63 2.93 -0.23 -3.82
N LEU A 64 2.62 0.34 -4.98
CA LEU A 64 3.65 0.74 -5.95
C LEU A 64 4.63 1.74 -5.33
N VAL A 65 4.10 2.80 -4.72
CA VAL A 65 4.90 3.81 -4.01
C VAL A 65 5.73 3.15 -2.91
N ASN A 66 5.13 2.29 -2.08
CA ASN A 66 5.83 1.56 -1.03
C ASN A 66 7.02 0.75 -1.59
N ILE A 67 6.81 -0.04 -2.64
CA ILE A 67 7.87 -0.89 -3.22
C ILE A 67 8.99 -0.04 -3.81
N LEU A 68 8.66 1.00 -4.57
CA LEU A 68 9.65 1.87 -5.21
C LEU A 68 10.49 2.63 -4.18
N PHE A 69 9.84 3.20 -3.16
CA PHE A 69 10.55 3.91 -2.10
C PHE A 69 11.34 2.96 -1.21
N PHE A 70 10.85 1.76 -0.93
CA PHE A 70 11.64 0.76 -0.22
C PHE A 70 12.90 0.41 -0.99
N ASP A 71 12.79 0.20 -2.29
CA ASP A 71 13.93 -0.12 -3.15
C ASP A 71 14.94 1.01 -3.21
N TRP A 72 14.47 2.23 -3.39
CA TRP A 72 15.32 3.43 -3.47
C TRP A 72 16.00 3.77 -2.14
N LEU A 73 15.34 3.56 -1.01
CA LEU A 73 15.83 3.92 0.32
C LEU A 73 16.59 2.78 1.01
N ARG A 74 16.79 1.64 0.36
CA ARG A 74 17.56 0.53 0.93
C ARG A 74 18.93 0.98 1.34
N GLY A 75 19.37 0.62 2.54
CA GLY A 75 20.67 0.96 3.08
C GLY A 75 20.65 1.13 4.59
N ILE A 76 21.62 1.85 5.10
CA ILE A 76 21.77 2.15 6.52
C ILE A 76 21.17 3.54 6.79
N PRO A 77 20.34 3.72 7.83
CA PRO A 77 19.93 2.72 8.82
C PRO A 77 18.78 1.82 8.34
N TRP A 78 18.77 0.57 8.83
CA TRP A 78 17.85 -0.51 8.41
C TRP A 78 16.35 -0.17 8.50
N TRP A 79 15.95 0.70 9.44
CA TRP A 79 14.55 1.09 9.68
C TRP A 79 14.02 2.11 8.68
N LYS A 80 14.94 2.86 8.03
CA LYS A 80 14.57 3.98 7.16
C LYS A 80 13.73 3.54 5.97
N ALA A 81 14.16 2.51 5.26
CA ALA A 81 13.45 2.02 4.09
C ALA A 81 12.04 1.47 4.44
N PRO A 82 11.87 0.52 5.39
CA PRO A 82 10.54 0.01 5.71
C PRO A 82 9.61 1.07 6.30
N PHE A 83 10.11 2.00 7.10
CA PHE A 83 9.30 3.06 7.69
C PHE A 83 8.81 4.07 6.64
N LEU A 84 9.74 4.69 5.91
CA LEU A 84 9.39 5.71 4.93
C LEU A 84 8.58 5.15 3.77
N ALA A 85 8.91 3.95 3.31
CA ALA A 85 8.14 3.30 2.27
C ALA A 85 6.70 3.02 2.71
N ALA A 86 6.50 2.50 3.92
CA ALA A 86 5.16 2.26 4.46
C ALA A 86 4.38 3.56 4.67
N PHE A 87 5.01 4.59 5.22
CA PHE A 87 4.40 5.90 5.42
C PHE A 87 3.99 6.55 4.09
N LEU A 88 4.91 6.64 3.14
CA LEU A 88 4.64 7.26 1.83
C LEU A 88 3.62 6.45 1.02
N GLY A 89 3.71 5.12 1.04
CA GLY A 89 2.75 4.26 0.38
C GLY A 89 1.34 4.37 0.98
N GLY A 90 1.24 4.40 2.32
CA GLY A 90 -0.02 4.62 3.02
C GLY A 90 -0.61 6.00 2.75
N THR A 91 0.23 7.05 2.73
CA THR A 91 -0.19 8.40 2.39
C THR A 91 -0.67 8.50 0.95
N ALA A 92 0.04 7.87 0.00
CA ALA A 92 -0.39 7.83 -1.40
C ALA A 92 -1.75 7.14 -1.58
N PHE A 93 -1.96 6.02 -0.87
CA PHE A 93 -3.27 5.37 -0.80
C PHE A 93 -4.34 6.32 -0.26
N ALA A 94 -4.10 6.94 0.90
CA ALA A 94 -5.06 7.82 1.57
C ALA A 94 -5.44 9.02 0.69
N VAL A 95 -4.45 9.67 0.06
CA VAL A 95 -4.69 10.76 -0.89
C VAL A 95 -5.52 10.28 -2.07
N ALA A 96 -5.10 9.21 -2.77
CA ALA A 96 -5.80 8.71 -3.94
C ALA A 96 -7.24 8.29 -3.63
N PHE A 97 -7.46 7.65 -2.49
CA PHE A 97 -8.78 7.19 -2.10
C PHE A 97 -9.71 8.35 -1.66
N ASN A 98 -9.18 9.32 -0.92
CA ASN A 98 -9.96 10.46 -0.45
C ASN A 98 -10.17 11.56 -1.52
N THR A 99 -9.39 11.57 -2.59
CA THR A 99 -9.56 12.51 -3.72
C THR A 99 -10.27 11.92 -4.92
N ARG A 100 -10.91 10.74 -4.77
CA ARG A 100 -11.68 10.13 -5.84
C ARG A 100 -12.81 11.06 -6.35
N PRO A 101 -13.18 10.99 -7.64
CA PRO A 101 -14.13 11.94 -8.25
C PRO A 101 -15.51 12.00 -7.59
N ALA A 102 -15.92 10.95 -6.87
CA ALA A 102 -17.19 10.90 -6.16
C ALA A 102 -17.21 11.67 -4.83
N LEU A 103 -16.03 12.12 -4.35
CA LEU A 103 -15.95 12.93 -3.14
C LEU A 103 -15.92 14.42 -3.49
N VAL A 104 -16.78 15.17 -2.83
CA VAL A 104 -16.81 16.63 -2.97
C VAL A 104 -15.58 17.21 -2.27
N TRP A 105 -14.86 18.07 -2.97
CA TRP A 105 -13.77 18.87 -2.40
C TRP A 105 -14.38 19.92 -1.48
N ASP A 106 -14.35 19.68 -0.19
CA ASP A 106 -14.84 20.57 0.84
C ASP A 106 -13.69 21.15 1.70
N ALA A 107 -14.02 22.16 2.50
CA ALA A 107 -13.03 22.80 3.40
C ALA A 107 -12.49 21.82 4.47
N GLN A 108 -13.15 20.69 4.70
CA GLN A 108 -12.75 19.70 5.68
C GLN A 108 -11.76 18.67 5.11
N LEU A 109 -11.56 18.63 3.79
CA LEU A 109 -10.67 17.66 3.14
C LEU A 109 -9.25 17.74 3.69
N GLY A 110 -8.73 18.94 3.91
CA GLY A 110 -7.39 19.14 4.49
C GLY A 110 -7.27 18.53 5.88
N GLY A 111 -8.27 18.73 6.73
CA GLY A 111 -8.32 18.11 8.07
C GLY A 111 -8.37 16.59 8.02
N ARG A 112 -9.18 16.02 7.11
CA ARG A 112 -9.25 14.56 6.92
C ARG A 112 -7.92 13.98 6.47
N LEU A 113 -7.25 14.60 5.50
CA LEU A 113 -5.95 14.15 5.01
C LEU A 113 -4.86 14.24 6.09
N LEU A 114 -4.90 15.24 6.98
CA LEU A 114 -3.98 15.32 8.11
C LEU A 114 -4.20 14.18 9.11
N VAL A 115 -5.45 13.89 9.43
CA VAL A 115 -5.79 12.74 10.31
C VAL A 115 -5.33 11.43 9.67
N GLU A 116 -5.61 11.23 8.39
CA GLU A 116 -5.15 10.06 7.65
C GLU A 116 -3.62 9.94 7.64
N ALA A 117 -2.91 11.05 7.41
CA ALA A 117 -1.45 11.05 7.46
C ALA A 117 -0.92 10.68 8.86
N ALA A 118 -1.55 11.15 9.94
CA ALA A 118 -1.19 10.77 11.30
C ALA A 118 -1.45 9.28 11.56
N ILE A 119 -2.56 8.74 11.06
CA ILE A 119 -2.86 7.31 11.11
C ILE A 119 -1.82 6.51 10.35
N GLN A 120 -1.48 6.92 9.11
CA GLN A 120 -0.48 6.25 8.29
C GLN A 120 0.92 6.30 8.92
N PHE A 121 1.28 7.41 9.57
CA PHE A 121 2.52 7.51 10.34
C PHE A 121 2.57 6.48 11.47
N SER A 122 1.48 6.37 12.23
CA SER A 122 1.37 5.40 13.33
C SER A 122 1.42 3.96 12.81
N TRP A 123 0.70 3.67 11.73
CA TRP A 123 0.73 2.35 11.08
C TRP A 123 2.08 2.01 10.45
N ALA A 124 2.87 2.99 10.02
CA ALA A 124 4.20 2.77 9.47
C ALA A 124 5.21 2.26 10.52
N LEU A 125 4.91 2.40 11.80
CA LEU A 125 5.73 1.84 12.88
C LEU A 125 5.54 0.31 13.02
N ALA A 126 4.33 -0.19 12.76
CA ALA A 126 4.02 -1.61 12.90
C ALA A 126 4.89 -2.52 12.01
N PRO A 127 5.12 -2.22 10.72
CA PRO A 127 5.98 -3.03 9.86
C PRO A 127 7.48 -2.95 10.17
N LEU A 128 7.90 -2.20 11.18
CA LEU A 128 9.33 -2.20 11.60
C LEU A 128 9.70 -3.45 12.39
N LEU A 129 8.78 -4.00 13.18
CA LEU A 129 9.07 -5.16 14.04
C LEU A 129 9.47 -6.39 13.23
N PRO A 130 8.73 -6.83 12.19
CA PRO A 130 9.10 -8.01 11.42
C PRO A 130 10.46 -7.89 10.68
N PRO A 131 10.80 -6.80 9.98
CA PRO A 131 12.15 -6.62 9.43
C PRO A 131 13.24 -6.65 10.49
N TYR A 132 12.99 -6.09 11.66
CA TYR A 132 13.94 -6.15 12.77
C TYR A 132 14.22 -7.60 13.19
N LEU A 133 13.17 -8.40 13.37
CA LEU A 133 13.30 -9.81 13.77
C LEU A 133 13.91 -10.68 12.66
N LEU A 134 13.48 -10.44 11.42
CA LEU A 134 13.85 -11.28 10.27
C LEU A 134 15.12 -10.82 9.53
N ARG A 135 15.72 -9.70 9.92
CA ARG A 135 16.87 -9.11 9.20
C ARG A 135 18.08 -10.06 9.07
N ARG A 136 18.23 -10.99 10.02
CA ARG A 136 19.29 -12.00 10.02
C ARG A 136 18.95 -13.21 9.16
N THR A 137 17.66 -13.49 9.00
CA THR A 137 17.17 -14.67 8.26
C THR A 137 16.91 -14.34 6.78
N VAL A 138 16.31 -13.16 6.52
CA VAL A 138 16.04 -12.70 5.16
C VAL A 138 17.20 -11.80 4.72
N LEU A 139 18.20 -12.41 4.10
CA LEU A 139 19.36 -11.69 3.59
C LEU A 139 18.97 -10.80 2.40
N PRO A 140 19.62 -9.64 2.24
CA PRO A 140 19.39 -8.77 1.08
C PRO A 140 19.87 -9.42 -0.21
N LEU A 141 19.33 -8.96 -1.33
CA LEU A 141 19.81 -9.36 -2.65
C LEU A 141 21.30 -8.98 -2.78
N PRO A 142 22.19 -9.87 -3.30
CA PRO A 142 23.58 -9.54 -3.54
C PRO A 142 23.74 -8.28 -4.41
N GLY A 143 24.66 -7.40 -4.03
CA GLY A 143 24.88 -6.11 -4.72
C GLY A 143 24.03 -4.94 -4.21
N PHE A 144 23.02 -5.19 -3.42
CA PHE A 144 22.23 -4.14 -2.75
C PHE A 144 22.69 -4.09 -1.29
N GLY A 145 23.55 -3.12 -0.97
CA GLY A 145 24.06 -2.90 0.39
C GLY A 145 22.91 -2.91 1.39
N GLY A 146 22.74 -4.03 2.04
CA GLY A 146 21.73 -4.19 3.05
C GLY A 146 22.38 -4.27 4.40
N ALA A 147 22.04 -3.37 5.31
CA ALA A 147 22.21 -3.61 6.71
C ALA A 147 21.06 -4.47 7.23
#